data_059ae58c3887964c7432541c07013112
#
_entry.id   059ae58c3887964c7432541c07013112
#
_cell.length_a   1.000
_cell.length_b   1.000
_cell.length_c   1.000
_cell.angle_alpha   90.00
_cell.angle_beta   90.00
_cell.angle_gamma   90.00
#
_symmetry.space_group_name_H-M   'P 1'
#
loop_
_entity.id
_entity.type
_entity.pdbx_description
1 polymer ?
#
loop_
_entity_poly.entity_id
_entity_poly.type
_entity_poly.pdbx_seq_one_letter_code
_entity_poly.pdbx_strand_id
1 'polypeptide(L)'
;MSSETTAGQRNWVWSVPYVAIGIFAVAMLALVWGLQKRETDLQNDALGRDVQWAEQTMRLHMQGTQDTLSQMAREMAEGKLDRGAFQVRATQYLANTPELANLVWVDSGQIIRWTAPFETTEWIAGERLAGAQPLSFAQARTPGRPTYGGAYVDHRAAALLEVYVPVQYGRTYLGALVGVYTIEGMVRHLVPNWFDEKYSLSIVDAAGQVLASNTTVRPADDALSYAIDFDPPGNGLALHAKAFRTDPGVARVVPLFLVV
;
A
#
# COMPACT_ATOMS: atom_id res chain seq x y z
N MET A 1 34.44 79.41 21.99
CA MET A 1 33.78 78.58 20.91
C MET A 1 34.34 77.18 20.95
N SER A 2 33.50 76.26 21.01
CA SER A 2 33.75 74.81 20.91
C SER A 2 33.51 73.97 22.18
N SER A 3 32.26 73.62 22.42
CA SER A 3 31.85 72.52 23.29
C SER A 3 30.53 71.95 22.82
N GLU A 4 30.60 71.16 21.75
CA GLU A 4 29.48 70.30 21.31
C GLU A 4 30.06 69.09 20.58
N THR A 5 30.46 68.03 21.29
CA THR A 5 30.65 66.70 20.64
C THR A 5 30.81 65.62 21.69
N THR A 6 29.96 65.51 22.71
CA THR A 6 30.08 64.34 23.65
C THR A 6 28.75 63.74 24.07
N ALA A 7 27.62 64.11 23.50
CA ALA A 7 26.32 63.53 23.85
C ALA A 7 25.90 62.31 23.06
N GLY A 8 26.47 62.05 21.84
CA GLY A 8 26.11 60.93 20.94
C GLY A 8 26.72 59.55 21.31
N GLN A 9 27.87 59.62 22.01
CA GLN A 9 28.60 58.32 22.30
C GLN A 9 28.07 57.59 23.53
N ARG A 10 27.33 58.23 24.41
CA ARG A 10 26.87 57.61 25.67
C ARG A 10 25.62 56.73 25.50
N ASN A 11 24.79 57.01 24.50
CA ASN A 11 23.60 56.22 24.25
C ASN A 11 23.88 54.92 23.47
N TRP A 12 24.95 54.86 22.71
CA TRP A 12 25.31 53.66 21.92
C TRP A 12 25.82 52.51 22.80
N VAL A 13 26.53 52.82 23.89
CA VAL A 13 27.02 51.80 24.83
C VAL A 13 25.91 51.06 25.54
N TRP A 14 24.77 51.71 25.79
CA TRP A 14 23.59 51.10 26.43
C TRP A 14 22.73 50.25 25.47
N SER A 15 22.83 50.49 24.16
CA SER A 15 22.09 49.69 23.17
C SER A 15 22.81 48.40 22.77
N VAL A 16 24.12 48.31 22.97
CA VAL A 16 24.92 47.08 22.62
C VAL A 16 24.40 45.81 23.27
N PRO A 17 24.08 45.74 24.58
CA PRO A 17 23.58 44.52 25.17
C PRO A 17 22.19 44.13 24.63
N TYR A 18 21.32 45.08 24.33
CA TYR A 18 20.01 44.78 23.74
C TYR A 18 20.12 44.23 22.31
N VAL A 19 21.04 44.79 21.52
CA VAL A 19 21.34 44.27 20.17
C VAL A 19 21.92 42.87 20.25
N ALA A 20 22.85 42.60 21.19
CA ALA A 20 23.42 41.30 21.39
C ALA A 20 22.36 40.25 21.79
N ILE A 21 21.46 40.60 22.72
CA ILE A 21 20.32 39.76 23.12
C ILE A 21 19.39 39.49 21.91
N GLY A 22 19.11 40.53 21.10
CA GLY A 22 18.29 40.38 19.88
C GLY A 22 18.91 39.43 18.86
N ILE A 23 20.23 39.55 18.60
CA ILE A 23 20.95 38.63 17.71
C ILE A 23 20.95 37.21 18.27
N PHE A 24 21.19 37.06 19.57
CA PHE A 24 21.14 35.74 20.21
C PHE A 24 19.75 35.11 20.12
N ALA A 25 18.67 35.87 20.36
CA ALA A 25 17.30 35.39 20.23
C ALA A 25 16.98 34.93 18.79
N VAL A 26 17.39 35.74 17.79
CA VAL A 26 17.22 35.36 16.36
C VAL A 26 18.02 34.10 16.01
N ALA A 27 19.26 33.99 16.50
CA ALA A 27 20.09 32.82 16.28
C ALA A 27 19.48 31.56 16.91
N MET A 28 18.94 31.68 18.14
CA MET A 28 18.23 30.55 18.79
C MET A 28 16.95 30.15 18.05
N LEU A 29 16.15 31.08 17.57
CA LEU A 29 14.97 30.83 16.76
C LEU A 29 15.34 30.13 15.44
N ALA A 30 16.39 30.58 14.76
CA ALA A 30 16.89 29.99 13.55
C ALA A 30 17.41 28.54 13.79
N LEU A 31 18.10 28.34 14.93
CA LEU A 31 18.55 27.00 15.32
C LEU A 31 17.38 26.05 15.57
N VAL A 32 16.40 26.47 16.36
CA VAL A 32 15.20 25.68 16.66
C VAL A 32 14.44 25.36 15.38
N TRP A 33 14.26 26.35 14.51
CA TRP A 33 13.60 26.14 13.22
C TRP A 33 14.38 25.15 12.32
N GLY A 34 15.71 25.27 12.27
CA GLY A 34 16.57 24.37 11.51
C GLY A 34 16.55 22.93 12.04
N LEU A 35 16.48 22.74 13.37
CA LEU A 35 16.35 21.43 14.00
C LEU A 35 14.98 20.81 13.70
N GLN A 36 13.89 21.56 13.83
CA GLN A 36 12.55 21.09 13.51
C GLN A 36 12.42 20.67 12.04
N LYS A 37 12.98 21.46 11.12
CA LYS A 37 12.97 21.12 9.71
C LYS A 37 13.71 19.80 9.42
N ARG A 38 14.90 19.63 10.01
CA ARG A 38 15.67 18.38 9.86
C ARG A 38 14.94 17.16 10.39
N GLU A 39 14.24 17.31 11.52
CA GLU A 39 13.47 16.22 12.13
C GLU A 39 12.32 15.80 11.23
N THR A 40 11.58 16.76 10.67
CA THR A 40 10.49 16.48 9.72
C THR A 40 11.00 15.81 8.44
N ASP A 41 12.14 16.26 7.90
CA ASP A 41 12.75 15.66 6.72
C ASP A 41 13.16 14.19 7.00
N LEU A 42 13.76 13.90 8.15
CA LEU A 42 14.14 12.55 8.55
C LEU A 42 12.91 11.64 8.74
N GLN A 43 11.83 12.15 9.29
CA GLN A 43 10.58 11.39 9.46
C GLN A 43 9.91 11.09 8.11
N ASN A 44 9.92 12.05 7.17
CA ASN A 44 9.43 11.84 5.81
C ASN A 44 10.24 10.76 5.07
N ASP A 45 11.57 10.83 5.16
CA ASP A 45 12.45 9.83 4.55
C ASP A 45 12.25 8.45 5.16
N ALA A 46 12.00 8.37 6.47
CA ALA A 46 11.70 7.12 7.15
C ALA A 46 10.36 6.53 6.67
N LEU A 47 9.29 7.36 6.63
CA LEU A 47 8.00 6.95 6.11
C LEU A 47 8.11 6.43 4.66
N GLY A 48 8.81 7.18 3.79
CA GLY A 48 9.00 6.78 2.40
C GLY A 48 9.70 5.42 2.26
N ARG A 49 10.77 5.17 3.03
CA ARG A 49 11.47 3.88 3.03
C ARG A 49 10.59 2.75 3.57
N ASP A 50 9.84 2.99 4.65
CA ASP A 50 8.98 1.99 5.26
C ASP A 50 7.83 1.60 4.32
N VAL A 51 7.24 2.56 3.58
CA VAL A 51 6.19 2.30 2.59
C VAL A 51 6.74 1.56 1.37
N GLN A 52 7.92 1.93 0.86
CA GLN A 52 8.56 1.20 -0.22
C GLN A 52 8.88 -0.25 0.19
N TRP A 53 9.31 -0.46 1.41
CA TRP A 53 9.55 -1.79 1.94
C TRP A 53 8.25 -2.60 2.03
N ALA A 54 7.16 -2.00 2.51
CA ALA A 54 5.85 -2.65 2.58
C ALA A 54 5.35 -3.03 1.17
N GLU A 55 5.45 -2.12 0.19
CA GLU A 55 5.10 -2.39 -1.21
C GLU A 55 5.92 -3.54 -1.77
N GLN A 56 7.24 -3.53 -1.58
CA GLN A 56 8.11 -4.60 -2.06
C GLN A 56 7.77 -5.96 -1.43
N THR A 57 7.42 -5.98 -0.14
CA THR A 57 7.02 -7.20 0.57
C THR A 57 5.71 -7.75 -0.02
N MET A 58 4.71 -6.89 -0.23
CA MET A 58 3.46 -7.27 -0.88
C MET A 58 3.68 -7.79 -2.30
N ARG A 59 4.52 -7.12 -3.08
CA ARG A 59 4.92 -7.53 -4.44
C ARG A 59 5.53 -8.93 -4.47
N LEU A 60 6.50 -9.18 -3.61
CA LEU A 60 7.16 -10.50 -3.54
C LEU A 60 6.16 -11.60 -3.16
N HIS A 61 5.25 -11.32 -2.24
CA HIS A 61 4.21 -12.27 -1.86
C HIS A 61 3.26 -12.58 -3.02
N MET A 62 2.81 -11.56 -3.75
CA MET A 62 1.96 -11.72 -4.92
C MET A 62 2.67 -12.48 -6.05
N GLN A 63 3.99 -12.26 -6.24
CA GLN A 63 4.80 -13.03 -7.18
C GLN A 63 4.87 -14.52 -6.78
N GLY A 64 5.09 -14.83 -5.50
CA GLY A 64 5.06 -16.20 -4.99
C GLY A 64 3.72 -16.90 -5.24
N THR A 65 2.61 -16.16 -5.08
CA THR A 65 1.27 -16.66 -5.42
C THR A 65 1.14 -16.92 -6.93
N GLN A 66 1.59 -15.99 -7.78
CA GLN A 66 1.58 -16.20 -9.24
C GLN A 66 2.38 -17.45 -9.65
N ASP A 67 3.54 -17.68 -9.04
CA ASP A 67 4.38 -18.85 -9.33
C ASP A 67 3.66 -20.14 -8.94
N THR A 68 3.02 -20.18 -7.78
CA THR A 68 2.23 -21.32 -7.32
C THR A 68 1.04 -21.59 -8.25
N LEU A 69 0.28 -20.56 -8.61
CA LEU A 69 -0.84 -20.69 -9.55
C LEU A 69 -0.37 -21.10 -10.94
N SER A 70 0.79 -20.61 -11.39
CA SER A 70 1.39 -20.98 -12.68
C SER A 70 1.82 -22.45 -12.69
N GLN A 71 2.30 -22.97 -11.57
CA GLN A 71 2.59 -24.40 -11.45
C GLN A 71 1.31 -25.23 -11.49
N MET A 72 0.27 -24.84 -10.73
CA MET A 72 -1.03 -25.52 -10.79
C MET A 72 -1.62 -25.49 -12.22
N ALA A 73 -1.53 -24.34 -12.90
CA ALA A 73 -2.00 -24.18 -14.28
C ALA A 73 -1.28 -25.14 -15.26
N ARG A 74 0.04 -25.32 -15.11
CA ARG A 74 0.80 -26.30 -15.92
C ARG A 74 0.34 -27.73 -15.66
N GLU A 75 0.20 -28.11 -14.39
CA GLU A 75 -0.26 -29.47 -14.02
C GLU A 75 -1.69 -29.76 -14.52
N MET A 76 -2.56 -28.72 -14.50
CA MET A 76 -3.90 -28.82 -15.11
C MET A 76 -3.83 -29.03 -16.62
N ALA A 77 -2.98 -28.27 -17.31
CA ALA A 77 -2.78 -28.38 -18.75
C ALA A 77 -2.26 -29.76 -19.16
N GLU A 78 -1.42 -30.37 -18.34
CA GLU A 78 -0.87 -31.71 -18.54
C GLU A 78 -1.83 -32.84 -18.10
N GLY A 79 -3.01 -32.50 -17.57
CA GLY A 79 -3.98 -33.49 -17.07
C GLY A 79 -3.55 -34.19 -15.76
N LYS A 80 -2.53 -33.66 -15.06
CA LYS A 80 -2.02 -34.18 -13.79
C LYS A 80 -2.84 -33.73 -12.59
N LEU A 81 -3.57 -32.62 -12.72
CA LEU A 81 -4.42 -32.04 -11.69
C LEU A 81 -5.88 -32.11 -12.15
N ASP A 82 -6.58 -33.14 -11.70
CA ASP A 82 -8.02 -33.29 -11.92
C ASP A 82 -8.86 -32.46 -10.96
N ARG A 83 -10.18 -32.46 -11.08
CA ARG A 83 -11.09 -31.68 -10.23
C ARG A 83 -10.93 -32.01 -8.75
N GLY A 84 -10.79 -33.29 -8.39
CA GLY A 84 -10.67 -33.72 -6.99
C GLY A 84 -9.36 -33.23 -6.36
N ALA A 85 -8.25 -33.47 -7.07
CA ALA A 85 -6.93 -33.01 -6.66
C ALA A 85 -6.84 -31.49 -6.62
N PHE A 86 -7.45 -30.75 -7.57
CA PHE A 86 -7.57 -29.32 -7.54
C PHE A 86 -8.27 -28.83 -6.27
N GLN A 87 -9.44 -29.41 -5.94
CA GLN A 87 -10.22 -29.00 -4.78
C GLN A 87 -9.42 -29.14 -3.48
N VAL A 88 -8.73 -30.26 -3.29
CA VAL A 88 -7.90 -30.50 -2.09
C VAL A 88 -6.76 -29.48 -2.02
N ARG A 89 -6.00 -29.33 -3.12
CA ARG A 89 -4.83 -28.47 -3.16
C ARG A 89 -5.18 -27.00 -3.06
N ALA A 90 -6.25 -26.56 -3.74
CA ALA A 90 -6.72 -25.18 -3.68
C ALA A 90 -7.22 -24.82 -2.28
N THR A 91 -8.01 -25.69 -1.63
CA THR A 91 -8.48 -25.47 -0.26
C THR A 91 -7.31 -25.40 0.73
N GLN A 92 -6.32 -26.27 0.58
CA GLN A 92 -5.12 -26.23 1.44
C GLN A 92 -4.29 -24.98 1.20
N TYR A 93 -4.18 -24.52 -0.04
CA TYR A 93 -3.46 -23.29 -0.37
C TYR A 93 -4.15 -22.06 0.21
N LEU A 94 -5.47 -21.94 0.02
CA LEU A 94 -6.28 -20.85 0.57
C LEU A 94 -6.22 -20.77 2.11
N ALA A 95 -6.17 -21.92 2.79
CA ALA A 95 -6.03 -21.95 4.24
C ALA A 95 -4.70 -21.33 4.74
N ASN A 96 -3.66 -21.31 3.90
CA ASN A 96 -2.35 -20.73 4.22
C ASN A 96 -2.12 -19.34 3.58
N THR A 97 -3.08 -18.85 2.80
CA THR A 97 -2.99 -17.59 2.04
C THR A 97 -4.29 -16.79 2.25
N PRO A 98 -4.48 -16.22 3.45
CA PRO A 98 -5.76 -15.63 3.87
C PRO A 98 -6.17 -14.38 3.09
N GLU A 99 -5.26 -13.76 2.34
CA GLU A 99 -5.56 -12.68 1.41
C GLU A 99 -6.26 -13.15 0.14
N LEU A 100 -6.18 -14.45 -0.18
CA LEU A 100 -6.94 -15.06 -1.27
C LEU A 100 -8.29 -15.59 -0.79
N ALA A 101 -9.37 -15.13 -1.42
CA ALA A 101 -10.72 -15.62 -1.13
C ALA A 101 -11.07 -16.88 -1.91
N ASN A 102 -10.66 -16.94 -3.20
CA ASN A 102 -11.04 -18.02 -4.10
C ASN A 102 -9.92 -18.39 -5.07
N LEU A 103 -9.91 -19.66 -5.47
CA LEU A 103 -9.25 -20.15 -6.67
C LEU A 103 -10.29 -20.73 -7.62
N VAL A 104 -10.27 -20.28 -8.87
CA VAL A 104 -11.31 -20.60 -9.85
C VAL A 104 -10.67 -21.06 -11.16
N TRP A 105 -11.11 -22.20 -11.68
CA TRP A 105 -10.77 -22.63 -13.02
C TRP A 105 -11.85 -22.21 -14.01
N VAL A 106 -11.46 -21.45 -15.03
CA VAL A 106 -12.33 -20.95 -16.10
C VAL A 106 -11.81 -21.48 -17.43
N ASP A 107 -12.68 -22.14 -18.22
CA ASP A 107 -12.30 -22.69 -19.52
C ASP A 107 -12.17 -21.63 -20.61
N SER A 108 -11.69 -22.02 -21.78
CA SER A 108 -11.52 -21.12 -22.93
C SER A 108 -12.82 -20.48 -23.44
N GLY A 109 -13.98 -21.04 -23.08
CA GLY A 109 -15.30 -20.50 -23.35
C GLY A 109 -15.81 -19.52 -22.28
N GLN A 110 -14.95 -19.16 -21.31
CA GLN A 110 -15.30 -18.29 -20.18
C GLN A 110 -16.35 -18.90 -19.23
N ILE A 111 -16.42 -20.23 -19.17
CA ILE A 111 -17.29 -20.94 -18.24
C ILE A 111 -16.49 -21.36 -17.02
N ILE A 112 -17.00 -21.04 -15.83
CA ILE A 112 -16.45 -21.48 -14.56
C ILE A 112 -16.64 -22.99 -14.43
N ARG A 113 -15.55 -23.72 -14.32
CA ARG A 113 -15.57 -25.18 -14.24
C ARG A 113 -15.39 -25.69 -12.82
N TRP A 114 -14.44 -25.14 -12.10
CA TRP A 114 -14.15 -25.52 -10.72
C TRP A 114 -13.93 -24.27 -9.88
N THR A 115 -14.32 -24.33 -8.63
CA THR A 115 -14.10 -23.24 -7.65
C THR A 115 -13.74 -23.83 -6.29
N ALA A 116 -12.86 -23.17 -5.59
CA ALA A 116 -12.53 -23.45 -4.21
C ALA A 116 -12.48 -22.12 -3.43
N PRO A 117 -13.02 -22.07 -2.19
CA PRO A 117 -13.87 -23.09 -1.59
C PRO A 117 -15.24 -23.18 -2.28
N PHE A 118 -15.91 -24.33 -2.13
CA PHE A 118 -17.17 -24.62 -2.82
C PHE A 118 -18.34 -23.70 -2.45
N GLU A 119 -18.26 -23.02 -1.31
CA GLU A 119 -19.40 -22.35 -0.69
C GLU A 119 -19.54 -20.86 -1.04
N THR A 120 -18.78 -20.33 -2.01
CA THR A 120 -18.89 -18.91 -2.36
C THR A 120 -19.92 -18.66 -3.45
N THR A 121 -20.82 -17.72 -3.18
CA THR A 121 -21.96 -17.37 -4.04
C THR A 121 -21.59 -16.59 -5.30
N GLU A 122 -20.35 -16.16 -5.47
CA GLU A 122 -19.92 -15.31 -6.58
C GLU A 122 -19.32 -16.06 -7.74
N TRP A 123 -18.71 -17.23 -7.44
CA TRP A 123 -18.04 -18.06 -8.45
C TRP A 123 -18.75 -19.40 -8.53
N ILE A 124 -19.82 -19.46 -9.30
CA ILE A 124 -20.70 -20.62 -9.42
C ILE A 124 -20.28 -21.46 -10.61
N ALA A 125 -19.98 -22.72 -10.37
CA ALA A 125 -19.61 -23.65 -11.45
C ALA A 125 -20.76 -23.81 -12.46
N GLY A 126 -20.43 -23.69 -13.74
CA GLY A 126 -21.38 -23.71 -14.86
C GLY A 126 -21.77 -22.31 -15.35
N GLU A 127 -21.56 -21.28 -14.58
CA GLU A 127 -21.83 -19.91 -15.01
C GLU A 127 -20.71 -19.33 -15.89
N ARG A 128 -21.05 -18.27 -16.63
CA ARG A 128 -20.13 -17.54 -17.46
C ARG A 128 -19.59 -16.32 -16.69
N LEU A 129 -18.32 -15.97 -16.95
CA LEU A 129 -17.74 -14.73 -16.43
C LEU A 129 -18.63 -13.52 -16.74
N ALA A 130 -18.76 -12.62 -15.77
CA ALA A 130 -19.64 -11.45 -15.85
C ALA A 130 -18.87 -10.12 -15.61
N GLY A 131 -19.52 -8.99 -15.83
CA GLY A 131 -18.97 -7.66 -15.55
C GLY A 131 -17.70 -7.35 -16.35
N ALA A 132 -16.62 -6.96 -15.67
CA ALA A 132 -15.31 -6.66 -16.25
C ALA A 132 -14.42 -7.91 -16.44
N GLN A 133 -14.76 -9.04 -15.85
CA GLN A 133 -13.99 -10.28 -15.85
C GLN A 133 -13.65 -10.81 -17.26
N PRO A 134 -14.58 -10.77 -18.27
CA PRO A 134 -14.27 -11.21 -19.63
C PRO A 134 -13.13 -10.45 -20.29
N LEU A 135 -12.96 -9.15 -19.97
CA LEU A 135 -11.88 -8.35 -20.51
C LEU A 135 -10.52 -8.76 -19.91
N SER A 136 -10.45 -8.92 -18.60
CA SER A 136 -9.25 -9.37 -17.90
C SER A 136 -8.84 -10.77 -18.32
N PHE A 137 -9.81 -11.67 -18.49
CA PHE A 137 -9.59 -13.02 -19.03
C PHE A 137 -9.02 -13.00 -20.46
N ALA A 138 -9.53 -12.13 -21.33
CA ALA A 138 -9.04 -11.97 -22.71
C ALA A 138 -7.62 -11.38 -22.73
N GLN A 139 -7.32 -10.46 -21.83
CA GLN A 139 -5.98 -9.88 -21.67
C GLN A 139 -4.96 -10.95 -21.26
N ALA A 140 -5.29 -11.85 -20.34
CA ALA A 140 -4.40 -12.92 -19.92
C ALA A 140 -4.12 -13.93 -21.07
N ARG A 141 -5.08 -14.14 -21.97
CA ARG A 141 -4.93 -15.04 -23.11
C ARG A 141 -3.85 -14.60 -24.09
N THR A 142 -3.79 -13.30 -24.41
CA THR A 142 -2.94 -12.78 -25.48
C THR A 142 -1.44 -12.88 -25.17
N PRO A 143 -0.92 -12.43 -24.02
CA PRO A 143 0.50 -12.54 -23.71
C PRO A 143 0.94 -13.91 -23.22
N GLY A 144 0.00 -14.81 -22.86
CA GLY A 144 0.33 -16.09 -22.21
C GLY A 144 1.05 -15.94 -20.85
N ARG A 145 0.84 -14.82 -20.18
CA ARG A 145 1.44 -14.46 -18.88
C ARG A 145 0.35 -14.15 -17.87
N PRO A 146 0.62 -14.32 -16.56
CA PRO A 146 -0.28 -13.84 -15.53
C PRO A 146 -0.61 -12.36 -15.72
N THR A 147 -1.88 -12.02 -15.56
CA THR A 147 -2.40 -10.66 -15.77
C THR A 147 -3.37 -10.35 -14.64
N TYR A 148 -3.27 -9.14 -14.09
CA TYR A 148 -4.21 -8.68 -13.08
C TYR A 148 -5.40 -7.97 -13.73
N GLY A 149 -6.60 -8.23 -13.20
CA GLY A 149 -7.79 -7.44 -13.48
C GLY A 149 -7.76 -6.09 -12.75
N GLY A 150 -8.70 -5.22 -13.06
CA GLY A 150 -8.98 -4.04 -12.25
C GLY A 150 -9.61 -4.43 -10.91
N ALA A 151 -9.36 -3.63 -9.87
CA ALA A 151 -10.08 -3.79 -8.62
C ALA A 151 -11.57 -3.46 -8.81
N TYR A 152 -12.43 -4.21 -8.15
CA TYR A 152 -13.89 -3.98 -8.15
C TYR A 152 -14.48 -4.28 -6.78
N VAL A 153 -15.68 -3.77 -6.54
CA VAL A 153 -16.41 -4.03 -5.30
C VAL A 153 -17.52 -5.04 -5.60
N ASP A 154 -17.56 -6.09 -4.82
CA ASP A 154 -18.57 -7.13 -4.93
C ASP A 154 -19.94 -6.72 -4.33
N HIS A 155 -20.94 -7.58 -4.40
CA HIS A 155 -22.27 -7.33 -3.85
C HIS A 155 -22.29 -7.26 -2.30
N ARG A 156 -21.23 -7.70 -1.62
CA ARG A 156 -21.05 -7.61 -0.16
C ARG A 156 -20.23 -6.40 0.25
N ALA A 157 -19.96 -5.49 -0.68
CA ALA A 157 -19.11 -4.32 -0.50
C ALA A 157 -17.64 -4.67 -0.19
N ALA A 158 -17.18 -5.88 -0.50
CA ALA A 158 -15.78 -6.26 -0.42
C ALA A 158 -15.03 -5.82 -1.69
N ALA A 159 -13.89 -5.15 -1.52
CA ALA A 159 -13.02 -4.80 -2.62
C ALA A 159 -12.17 -6.02 -3.00
N LEU A 160 -12.27 -6.44 -4.25
CA LEU A 160 -11.63 -7.62 -4.81
C LEU A 160 -10.66 -7.25 -5.93
N LEU A 161 -9.67 -8.11 -6.12
CA LEU A 161 -8.70 -8.05 -7.19
C LEU A 161 -8.43 -9.44 -7.71
N GLU A 162 -8.36 -9.61 -9.02
CA GLU A 162 -8.18 -10.91 -9.65
C GLU A 162 -6.83 -11.01 -10.36
N VAL A 163 -6.19 -12.18 -10.26
CA VAL A 163 -5.06 -12.55 -11.10
C VAL A 163 -5.45 -13.73 -11.98
N TYR A 164 -5.27 -13.57 -13.27
CA TYR A 164 -5.56 -14.57 -14.29
C TYR A 164 -4.26 -15.22 -14.76
N VAL A 165 -4.12 -16.51 -14.49
CA VAL A 165 -2.96 -17.31 -14.89
C VAL A 165 -3.37 -18.21 -16.04
N PRO A 166 -2.80 -18.07 -17.26
CA PRO A 166 -3.21 -18.84 -18.41
C PRO A 166 -2.87 -20.32 -18.26
N VAL A 167 -3.82 -21.18 -18.59
CA VAL A 167 -3.66 -22.63 -18.68
C VAL A 167 -3.50 -22.98 -20.16
N GLN A 168 -2.30 -23.42 -20.53
CA GLN A 168 -1.95 -23.69 -21.93
C GLN A 168 -1.22 -25.01 -22.07
N TYR A 169 -1.60 -25.78 -23.09
CA TYR A 169 -0.90 -26.98 -23.51
C TYR A 169 -0.30 -26.78 -24.91
N GLY A 170 1.01 -26.66 -24.99
CA GLY A 170 1.69 -26.27 -26.22
C GLY A 170 1.23 -24.86 -26.64
N ARG A 171 0.56 -24.78 -27.82
CA ARG A 171 0.01 -23.52 -28.35
C ARG A 171 -1.50 -23.38 -28.11
N THR A 172 -2.12 -24.35 -27.48
CA THR A 172 -3.56 -24.37 -27.25
C THR A 172 -3.89 -23.74 -25.91
N TYR A 173 -4.68 -22.67 -25.92
CA TYR A 173 -5.22 -22.05 -24.71
C TYR A 173 -6.44 -22.84 -24.24
N LEU A 174 -6.37 -23.39 -23.03
CA LEU A 174 -7.43 -24.17 -22.41
C LEU A 174 -8.34 -23.31 -21.53
N GLY A 175 -7.83 -22.19 -21.03
CA GLY A 175 -8.52 -21.29 -20.12
C GLY A 175 -7.56 -20.58 -19.17
N ALA A 176 -8.07 -20.12 -18.02
CA ALA A 176 -7.27 -19.48 -16.98
C ALA A 176 -7.60 -20.02 -15.58
N LEU A 177 -6.57 -20.19 -14.78
CA LEU A 177 -6.70 -20.32 -13.33
C LEU A 177 -6.72 -18.91 -12.74
N VAL A 178 -7.79 -18.59 -12.00
CA VAL A 178 -8.03 -17.26 -11.43
C VAL A 178 -7.83 -17.32 -9.93
N GLY A 179 -6.96 -16.45 -9.40
CA GLY A 179 -6.84 -16.18 -7.97
C GLY A 179 -7.58 -14.89 -7.64
N VAL A 180 -8.48 -14.95 -6.68
CA VAL A 180 -9.28 -13.79 -6.23
C VAL A 180 -8.76 -13.32 -4.88
N TYR A 181 -8.14 -12.14 -4.86
CA TYR A 181 -7.69 -11.48 -3.65
C TYR A 181 -8.80 -10.63 -3.04
N THR A 182 -8.86 -10.58 -1.71
CA THR A 182 -9.54 -9.51 -1.00
C THR A 182 -8.52 -8.41 -0.70
N ILE A 183 -8.83 -7.16 -1.09
CA ILE A 183 -7.91 -6.03 -0.85
C ILE A 183 -7.75 -5.79 0.66
N GLU A 184 -8.81 -6.00 1.45
CA GLU A 184 -8.74 -5.98 2.92
C GLU A 184 -7.77 -7.06 3.46
N GLY A 185 -7.85 -8.29 2.92
CA GLY A 185 -6.95 -9.38 3.29
C GLY A 185 -5.49 -9.05 2.97
N MET A 186 -5.23 -8.43 1.82
CA MET A 186 -3.88 -7.99 1.45
C MET A 186 -3.32 -7.00 2.47
N VAL A 187 -4.07 -5.96 2.81
CA VAL A 187 -3.62 -4.96 3.79
C VAL A 187 -3.44 -5.57 5.17
N ARG A 188 -4.33 -6.50 5.59
CA ARG A 188 -4.31 -7.10 6.93
C ARG A 188 -3.20 -8.15 7.11
N HIS A 189 -2.87 -8.93 6.08
CA HIS A 189 -2.00 -10.10 6.21
C HIS A 189 -0.62 -9.92 5.57
N LEU A 190 -0.45 -8.99 4.62
CA LEU A 190 0.83 -8.76 3.95
C LEU A 190 1.61 -7.60 4.57
N VAL A 191 0.96 -6.76 5.39
CA VAL A 191 1.60 -5.67 6.11
C VAL A 191 2.03 -6.16 7.49
N PRO A 192 3.28 -5.93 7.92
CA PRO A 192 3.74 -6.37 9.22
C PRO A 192 3.16 -5.54 10.37
N ASN A 193 2.95 -6.16 11.52
CA ASN A 193 2.37 -5.51 12.71
C ASN A 193 3.11 -4.25 13.15
N TRP A 194 4.46 -4.21 13.02
CA TRP A 194 5.24 -3.02 13.39
C TRP A 194 4.90 -1.80 12.52
N PHE A 195 4.45 -2.02 11.28
CA PHE A 195 4.01 -0.96 10.38
C PHE A 195 2.67 -0.39 10.86
N ASP A 196 1.74 -1.27 11.24
CA ASP A 196 0.41 -0.90 11.74
C ASP A 196 0.46 -0.08 13.04
N GLU A 197 1.52 -0.23 13.83
CA GLU A 197 1.72 0.57 15.05
C GLU A 197 2.12 2.02 14.77
N LYS A 198 2.74 2.27 13.61
CA LYS A 198 3.28 3.58 13.25
C LYS A 198 2.43 4.31 12.21
N TYR A 199 1.84 3.57 11.28
CA TYR A 199 1.24 4.12 10.07
C TYR A 199 -0.14 3.52 9.79
N SER A 200 -1.03 4.39 9.32
CA SER A 200 -2.22 3.95 8.59
C SER A 200 -1.82 3.69 7.14
N LEU A 201 -2.04 2.47 6.65
CA LEU A 201 -1.86 2.11 5.24
C LEU A 201 -3.22 1.90 4.59
N SER A 202 -3.44 2.48 3.44
CA SER A 202 -4.64 2.29 2.63
C SER A 202 -4.26 1.94 1.20
N ILE A 203 -5.04 1.06 0.56
CA ILE A 203 -5.00 0.86 -0.89
C ILE A 203 -6.12 1.71 -1.48
N VAL A 204 -5.76 2.55 -2.45
CA VAL A 204 -6.69 3.45 -3.15
C VAL A 204 -6.72 3.13 -4.64
N ASP A 205 -7.85 3.41 -5.28
CA ASP A 205 -8.00 3.31 -6.73
C ASP A 205 -7.54 4.58 -7.46
N ALA A 206 -7.62 4.58 -8.79
CA ALA A 206 -7.26 5.71 -9.64
C ALA A 206 -8.11 6.98 -9.40
N ALA A 207 -9.29 6.85 -8.79
CA ALA A 207 -10.14 7.97 -8.39
C ALA A 207 -9.80 8.49 -6.99
N GLY A 208 -8.85 7.87 -6.28
CA GLY A 208 -8.49 8.18 -4.89
C GLY A 208 -9.47 7.62 -3.86
N GLN A 209 -10.39 6.73 -4.27
CA GLN A 209 -11.28 6.05 -3.34
C GLN A 209 -10.51 4.99 -2.55
N VAL A 210 -10.67 4.99 -1.22
CA VAL A 210 -10.08 3.98 -0.35
C VAL A 210 -10.82 2.66 -0.52
N LEU A 211 -10.11 1.64 -0.97
CA LEU A 211 -10.64 0.28 -1.13
C LEU A 211 -10.51 -0.54 0.14
N ALA A 212 -9.40 -0.39 0.86
CA ALA A 212 -9.18 -0.97 2.18
C ALA A 212 -8.14 -0.18 2.97
N SER A 213 -8.16 -0.36 4.30
CA SER A 213 -7.18 0.23 5.22
C SER A 213 -6.87 -0.75 6.35
N ASN A 214 -5.62 -0.72 6.85
CA ASN A 214 -5.19 -1.53 8.01
C ASN A 214 -5.83 -1.07 9.33
N THR A 215 -6.43 0.11 9.34
CA THR A 215 -7.00 0.70 10.55
C THR A 215 -8.28 1.48 10.27
N THR A 216 -9.15 1.55 11.27
CA THR A 216 -10.31 2.46 11.29
C THR A 216 -9.99 3.80 11.95
N VAL A 217 -8.82 3.92 12.61
CA VAL A 217 -8.37 5.16 13.24
C VAL A 217 -7.92 6.13 12.15
N ARG A 218 -8.52 7.31 12.13
CA ARG A 218 -8.16 8.35 11.18
C ARG A 218 -6.96 9.13 11.69
N PRO A 219 -5.81 9.13 10.97
CA PRO A 219 -4.70 10.01 11.30
C PRO A 219 -5.10 11.48 11.22
N ALA A 220 -4.35 12.37 11.88
CA ALA A 220 -4.56 13.80 11.78
C ALA A 220 -4.46 14.30 10.32
N ASP A 221 -5.16 15.38 9.97
CA ASP A 221 -5.17 15.90 8.60
C ASP A 221 -3.80 16.44 8.17
N ASP A 222 -3.01 16.93 9.13
CA ASP A 222 -1.64 17.42 8.97
C ASP A 222 -0.56 16.35 9.16
N ALA A 223 -0.97 15.08 9.32
CA ALA A 223 -0.04 13.97 9.47
C ALA A 223 0.83 13.78 8.22
N LEU A 224 2.09 13.40 8.44
CA LEU A 224 2.99 13.04 7.35
C LEU A 224 2.38 11.94 6.51
N SER A 225 2.38 12.11 5.21
CA SER A 225 1.79 11.18 4.26
C SER A 225 2.75 10.86 3.12
N TYR A 226 2.69 9.64 2.64
CA TYR A 226 3.45 9.18 1.48
C TYR A 226 2.56 8.27 0.62
N ALA A 227 2.68 8.42 -0.69
CA ALA A 227 1.96 7.62 -1.65
C ALA A 227 2.92 7.03 -2.68
N ILE A 228 2.66 5.79 -3.09
CA ILE A 228 3.42 5.10 -4.13
C ILE A 228 2.47 4.24 -4.96
N ASP A 229 2.75 4.12 -6.25
CA ASP A 229 2.00 3.21 -7.12
C ASP A 229 2.17 1.77 -6.63
N PHE A 230 1.09 0.99 -6.70
CA PHE A 230 1.09 -0.41 -6.33
C PHE A 230 1.17 -1.28 -7.59
N ASP A 231 2.36 -1.78 -7.92
CA ASP A 231 2.63 -2.57 -9.13
C ASP A 231 3.54 -3.79 -8.83
N PRO A 232 3.14 -5.06 -9.09
CA PRO A 232 1.80 -5.44 -9.48
C PRO A 232 0.79 -5.20 -8.34
N PRO A 233 -0.50 -4.99 -8.56
CA PRO A 233 -1.25 -5.27 -9.77
C PRO A 233 -1.29 -4.14 -10.80
N GLY A 234 -0.80 -2.93 -10.50
CA GLY A 234 -0.95 -1.79 -11.38
C GLY A 234 -2.41 -1.32 -11.47
N ASN A 235 -2.90 -1.05 -12.68
CA ASN A 235 -4.29 -0.67 -12.95
C ASN A 235 -4.77 0.57 -12.17
N GLY A 236 -3.83 1.49 -11.83
CA GLY A 236 -4.12 2.72 -11.09
C GLY A 236 -4.31 2.52 -9.58
N LEU A 237 -3.93 1.37 -9.04
CA LEU A 237 -3.89 1.19 -7.60
C LEU A 237 -2.64 1.84 -7.00
N ALA A 238 -2.81 2.45 -5.82
CA ALA A 238 -1.72 3.06 -5.07
C ALA A 238 -1.82 2.74 -3.57
N LEU A 239 -0.65 2.68 -2.93
CA LEU A 239 -0.51 2.59 -1.49
C LEU A 239 -0.40 4.00 -0.92
N HIS A 240 -1.29 4.34 -0.01
CA HIS A 240 -1.25 5.59 0.76
C HIS A 240 -0.97 5.28 2.22
N ALA A 241 0.11 5.84 2.76
CA ALA A 241 0.43 5.73 4.16
C ALA A 241 0.40 7.10 4.84
N LYS A 242 -0.10 7.13 6.08
CA LYS A 242 -0.09 8.31 6.96
C LYS A 242 0.43 7.94 8.33
N ALA A 243 1.31 8.75 8.90
CA ALA A 243 1.82 8.54 10.25
C ALA A 243 0.73 8.84 11.30
N PHE A 244 0.62 8.01 12.35
CA PHE A 244 -0.32 8.27 13.45
C PHE A 244 0.15 9.40 14.36
N ARG A 245 1.46 9.56 14.52
CA ARG A 245 2.09 10.60 15.33
C ARG A 245 3.21 11.23 14.54
N THR A 246 3.13 12.52 14.37
CA THR A 246 4.32 13.33 14.24
C THR A 246 4.84 13.46 15.66
N ASP A 247 5.92 12.77 16.01
CA ASP A 247 6.50 12.89 17.35
C ASP A 247 6.93 14.35 17.51
N PRO A 248 6.35 15.14 18.46
CA PRO A 248 6.63 16.58 18.51
C PRO A 248 8.03 16.87 19.06
N GLY A 249 9.00 15.96 18.81
CA GLY A 249 10.43 16.12 19.06
C GLY A 249 10.81 17.17 20.10
N VAL A 250 11.78 17.96 19.79
CA VAL A 250 12.32 19.03 20.63
C VAL A 250 11.31 20.17 20.91
N ALA A 251 10.21 20.27 20.15
CA ALA A 251 9.24 21.37 20.30
C ALA A 251 8.53 21.41 21.67
N ARG A 252 8.47 20.28 22.41
CA ARG A 252 7.95 20.24 23.77
C ARG A 252 8.92 20.73 24.84
N VAL A 253 10.22 20.79 24.54
CA VAL A 253 11.25 21.14 25.53
C VAL A 253 11.53 22.66 25.52
N VAL A 254 11.28 23.34 24.40
CA VAL A 254 11.59 24.77 24.25
C VAL A 254 10.78 25.71 25.18
N PRO A 255 9.47 25.49 25.44
CA PRO A 255 8.74 26.36 26.35
C PRO A 255 9.17 26.21 27.81
N LEU A 256 9.81 25.10 28.19
CA LEU A 256 10.25 24.87 29.59
C LEU A 256 11.48 25.72 29.96
N PHE A 257 12.30 26.14 28.99
CA PHE A 257 13.48 26.98 29.20
C PHE A 257 13.20 28.47 29.08
N LEU A 258 11.99 28.88 28.67
CA LEU A 258 11.60 30.31 28.56
C LEU A 258 10.87 30.84 29.80
N VAL A 259 10.64 29.98 30.81
CA VAL A 259 9.90 30.31 32.05
C VAL A 259 10.84 30.35 33.29
N VAL A 260 12.16 30.24 33.10
CA VAL A 260 13.15 30.46 34.19
C VAL A 260 13.94 31.78 33.91
#